data_bd18657a29d7592233e03c3e4e31ce85
#
_entry.id   bd18657a29d7592233e03c3e4e31ce85
#
_cell.length_a   1.000
_cell.length_b   1.000
_cell.length_c   1.000
_cell.angle_alpha   90.00
_cell.angle_beta   90.00
_cell.angle_gamma   90.00
#
_symmetry.space_group_name_H-M   'P 1'
#
loop_
_entity.id
_entity.type
_entity.pdbx_description
1 polymer ?
#
loop_
_entity_poly.entity_id
_entity_poly.type
_entity_poly.pdbx_seq_one_letter_code
_entity_poly.pdbx_strand_id
1 'polypeptide(L)'
;LGLGAVRVTDPDIAFRIAKSILSVNQPVYIQKYVKKPERDIRVFVVGDRVIGCIYRINKSSWKTNVAQGALTQVILPDKYLEEIALKSTTVLGLDYAGLDVVEDLDGGYKVLEVNAAPLWKGFYQATNVNPAKYIIQHLIQKLKK
;
A
#
# COMPACT_ATOMS: atom_id res chain seq x y z
N LEU A 1 4.02 -8.57 -3.39
CA LEU A 1 4.77 -9.46 -2.50
C LEU A 1 6.18 -8.95 -2.16
N GLY A 2 6.64 -7.85 -2.78
CA GLY A 2 7.96 -7.24 -2.54
C GLY A 2 9.16 -8.10 -2.97
N LEU A 3 8.93 -9.13 -3.77
CA LEU A 3 9.99 -9.93 -4.38
C LEU A 3 10.70 -9.09 -5.45
N GLY A 4 12.05 -9.14 -5.47
CA GLY A 4 12.86 -8.40 -6.44
C GLY A 4 13.06 -6.90 -6.11
N ALA A 5 12.40 -6.36 -5.07
CA ALA A 5 12.66 -4.99 -4.65
C ALA A 5 13.98 -4.87 -3.91
N VAL A 6 14.86 -3.98 -4.37
CA VAL A 6 16.15 -3.66 -3.76
C VAL A 6 16.24 -2.17 -3.45
N ARG A 7 16.84 -1.83 -2.32
CA ARG A 7 17.20 -0.45 -1.99
C ARG A 7 18.67 -0.24 -2.29
N VAL A 8 18.98 0.75 -3.10
CA VAL A 8 20.34 1.07 -3.52
C VAL A 8 20.62 2.53 -3.23
N THR A 9 21.79 2.82 -2.70
CA THR A 9 22.27 4.18 -2.41
C THR A 9 23.38 4.62 -3.36
N ASP A 10 24.03 3.67 -4.01
CA ASP A 10 25.12 3.90 -4.96
C ASP A 10 24.59 3.89 -6.41
N PRO A 11 24.81 4.97 -7.17
CA PRO A 11 24.33 5.07 -8.56
C PRO A 11 24.95 4.02 -9.51
N ASP A 12 26.23 3.64 -9.32
CA ASP A 12 26.89 2.64 -10.17
C ASP A 12 26.28 1.25 -9.92
N ILE A 13 26.04 0.90 -8.68
CA ILE A 13 25.34 -0.34 -8.33
C ILE A 13 23.92 -0.34 -8.91
N ALA A 14 23.19 0.76 -8.81
CA ALA A 14 21.85 0.90 -9.39
C ALA A 14 21.88 0.68 -10.91
N PHE A 15 22.85 1.28 -11.59
CA PHE A 15 23.04 1.13 -13.03
C PHE A 15 23.33 -0.33 -13.42
N ARG A 16 24.22 -1.02 -12.71
CA ARG A 16 24.57 -2.44 -12.97
C ARG A 16 23.37 -3.36 -12.79
N ILE A 17 22.60 -3.16 -11.70
CA ILE A 17 21.36 -3.92 -11.46
C ILE A 17 20.36 -3.67 -12.58
N ALA A 18 20.13 -2.42 -12.97
CA ALA A 18 19.22 -2.08 -14.06
C ALA A 18 19.65 -2.73 -15.39
N LYS A 19 20.93 -2.65 -15.72
CA LYS A 19 21.50 -3.31 -16.93
C LYS A 19 21.30 -4.83 -16.91
N SER A 20 21.51 -5.49 -15.78
CA SER A 20 21.30 -6.94 -15.63
C SER A 20 19.84 -7.33 -15.85
N ILE A 21 18.89 -6.54 -15.35
CA ILE A 21 17.45 -6.79 -15.55
C ILE A 21 17.08 -6.57 -17.04
N LEU A 22 17.57 -5.49 -17.63
CA LEU A 22 17.31 -5.18 -19.05
C LEU A 22 17.93 -6.21 -20.00
N SER A 23 19.08 -6.82 -19.66
CA SER A 23 19.73 -7.82 -20.50
C SER A 23 18.91 -9.10 -20.68
N VAL A 24 17.96 -9.36 -19.77
CA VAL A 24 16.99 -10.48 -19.87
C VAL A 24 15.60 -9.99 -20.31
N ASN A 25 15.53 -8.85 -20.98
CA ASN A 25 14.30 -8.24 -21.52
C ASN A 25 13.19 -8.01 -20.47
N GLN A 26 13.59 -7.73 -19.22
CA GLN A 26 12.64 -7.38 -18.17
C GLN A 26 12.60 -5.87 -17.95
N PRO A 27 11.40 -5.29 -17.73
CA PRO A 27 11.28 -3.87 -17.42
C PRO A 27 11.89 -3.54 -16.04
N VAL A 28 12.52 -2.36 -15.97
CA VAL A 28 13.06 -1.84 -14.71
C VAL A 28 12.14 -0.75 -14.18
N TYR A 29 11.69 -0.91 -12.94
CA TYR A 29 10.95 0.13 -12.22
C TYR A 29 11.84 0.75 -11.16
N ILE A 30 12.08 2.07 -11.26
CA ILE A 30 12.93 2.82 -10.34
C ILE A 30 12.09 3.86 -9.63
N GLN A 31 12.16 3.89 -8.30
CA GLN A 31 11.42 4.82 -7.47
C GLN A 31 12.34 5.46 -6.43
N LYS A 32 12.17 6.75 -6.19
CA LYS A 32 12.87 7.44 -5.10
C LYS A 32 12.44 6.81 -3.77
N TYR A 33 13.45 6.46 -2.94
CA TYR A 33 13.16 5.97 -1.59
C TYR A 33 12.59 7.10 -0.72
N VAL A 34 11.44 6.87 -0.12
CA VAL A 34 10.84 7.78 0.86
C VAL A 34 11.37 7.42 2.24
N LYS A 35 11.99 8.38 2.93
CA LYS A 35 12.42 8.21 4.31
C LYS A 35 11.17 8.10 5.19
N LYS A 36 11.04 6.98 5.87
CA LYS A 36 9.86 6.66 6.67
C LYS A 36 10.25 6.02 8.00
N PRO A 37 9.38 6.03 9.01
CA PRO A 37 9.53 5.17 10.19
C PRO A 37 9.58 3.69 9.80
N GLU A 38 9.93 2.81 10.74
CA GLU A 38 9.98 1.34 10.54
C GLU A 38 8.58 0.72 10.36
N ARG A 39 7.70 1.48 9.71
CA ARG A 39 6.31 1.10 9.46
C ARG A 39 5.80 1.69 8.15
N ASP A 40 4.69 1.18 7.68
CA ASP A 40 3.82 1.79 6.69
C ASP A 40 2.35 1.62 7.08
N ILE A 41 1.47 2.22 6.32
CA ILE A 41 0.03 2.19 6.54
C ILE A 41 -0.61 1.42 5.39
N ARG A 42 -1.38 0.37 5.71
CA ARG A 42 -2.33 -0.23 4.79
C ARG A 42 -3.69 0.42 5.02
N VAL A 43 -4.19 1.13 4.03
CA VAL A 43 -5.54 1.71 4.01
C VAL A 43 -6.42 0.86 3.10
N PHE A 44 -7.64 0.54 3.53
CA PHE A 44 -8.60 -0.17 2.70
C PHE A 44 -9.80 0.73 2.40
N VAL A 45 -10.04 0.94 1.09
CA VAL A 45 -11.14 1.78 0.58
C VAL A 45 -12.15 0.91 -0.13
N VAL A 46 -13.44 1.19 0.06
CA VAL A 46 -14.55 0.60 -0.71
C VAL A 46 -15.57 1.70 -1.01
N GLY A 47 -15.80 1.95 -2.28
CA GLY A 47 -16.63 3.06 -2.73
C GLY A 47 -16.06 4.40 -2.30
N ASP A 48 -16.85 5.15 -1.57
CA ASP A 48 -16.57 6.50 -1.09
C ASP A 48 -16.07 6.55 0.37
N ARG A 49 -15.62 5.43 0.93
CA ARG A 49 -15.21 5.37 2.35
C ARG A 49 -13.98 4.52 2.60
N VAL A 50 -13.20 4.92 3.57
CA VAL A 50 -12.16 4.10 4.19
C VAL A 50 -12.83 3.15 5.17
N ILE A 51 -12.68 1.83 4.96
CA ILE A 51 -13.26 0.81 5.86
C ILE A 51 -12.32 0.41 6.99
N GLY A 52 -11.09 0.85 6.95
CA GLY A 52 -10.10 0.69 8.02
C GLY A 52 -8.68 0.92 7.58
N CYS A 53 -7.81 1.10 8.57
CA CYS A 53 -6.37 1.28 8.41
C CYS A 53 -5.61 0.47 9.44
N ILE A 54 -4.43 0.01 9.06
CA ILE A 54 -3.48 -0.63 9.96
C ILE A 54 -2.07 -0.13 9.70
N TYR A 55 -1.27 0.04 10.74
CA TYR A 55 0.17 0.02 10.61
C TYR A 55 0.65 -1.40 10.34
N ARG A 56 1.65 -1.52 9.47
CA ARG A 56 2.49 -2.71 9.31
C ARG A 56 3.89 -2.33 9.77
N ILE A 57 4.36 -2.94 10.84
CA ILE A 57 5.58 -2.55 11.56
C ILE A 57 6.61 -3.65 11.37
N ASN A 58 7.79 -3.30 10.86
CA ASN A 58 8.92 -4.22 10.74
C ASN A 58 10.22 -3.50 11.12
N LYS A 59 10.74 -3.81 12.31
CA LYS A 59 11.96 -3.19 12.84
C LYS A 59 13.25 -3.80 12.27
N SER A 60 13.16 -4.97 11.62
CA SER A 60 14.32 -5.69 11.08
C SER A 60 14.53 -5.46 9.58
N SER A 61 13.58 -4.83 8.90
CA SER A 61 13.64 -4.60 7.46
C SER A 61 12.93 -3.32 7.07
N TRP A 62 13.42 -2.65 6.02
CA TRP A 62 12.72 -1.54 5.40
C TRP A 62 11.43 -1.97 4.68
N LYS A 63 11.28 -3.29 4.41
CA LYS A 63 10.07 -3.90 3.86
C LYS A 63 9.11 -4.22 4.99
N THR A 64 7.87 -3.76 4.88
CA THR A 64 6.84 -3.85 5.93
C THR A 64 5.69 -4.81 5.57
N ASN A 65 5.89 -5.70 4.62
CA ASN A 65 4.89 -6.67 4.20
C ASN A 65 4.56 -7.69 5.31
N VAL A 66 3.27 -7.88 5.62
CA VAL A 66 2.80 -8.86 6.63
C VAL A 66 3.26 -10.28 6.30
N ALA A 67 3.31 -10.65 5.02
CA ALA A 67 3.84 -11.95 4.57
C ALA A 67 5.31 -12.18 4.96
N GLN A 68 6.04 -11.14 5.37
CA GLN A 68 7.43 -11.18 5.84
C GLN A 68 7.54 -10.98 7.37
N GLY A 69 6.45 -11.20 8.12
CA GLY A 69 6.47 -11.17 9.58
C GLY A 69 6.27 -9.79 10.21
N ALA A 70 5.77 -8.80 9.47
CA ALA A 70 5.45 -7.50 10.06
C ALA A 70 4.31 -7.62 11.09
N LEU A 71 4.47 -6.93 12.20
CA LEU A 71 3.41 -6.75 13.19
C LEU A 71 2.35 -5.80 12.64
N THR A 72 1.09 -6.00 13.04
CA THR A 72 -0.02 -5.14 12.64
C THR A 72 -0.63 -4.43 13.84
N GLN A 73 -1.00 -3.16 13.67
CA GLN A 73 -1.69 -2.36 14.68
C GLN A 73 -2.82 -1.58 14.00
N VAL A 74 -4.02 -1.69 14.54
CA VAL A 74 -5.18 -0.90 14.05
C VAL A 74 -4.98 0.56 14.39
N ILE A 75 -5.29 1.43 13.43
CA ILE A 75 -5.27 2.89 13.62
C ILE A 75 -6.54 3.51 13.04
N LEU A 76 -6.88 4.68 13.55
CA LEU A 76 -7.89 5.54 12.92
C LEU A 76 -7.17 6.47 11.93
N PRO A 77 -7.67 6.61 10.69
CA PRO A 77 -7.10 7.59 9.76
C PRO A 77 -7.39 9.00 10.26
N ASP A 78 -6.41 9.89 10.15
CA ASP A 78 -6.72 11.31 10.20
C ASP A 78 -7.40 11.77 8.89
N LYS A 79 -7.94 12.97 8.91
CA LYS A 79 -8.67 13.53 7.77
C LYS A 79 -7.82 13.57 6.48
N TYR A 80 -6.52 13.85 6.60
CA TYR A 80 -5.64 13.96 5.44
C TYR A 80 -5.31 12.58 4.84
N LEU A 81 -5.09 11.59 5.69
CA LEU A 81 -4.89 10.19 5.23
C LEU A 81 -6.15 9.65 4.55
N GLU A 82 -7.33 9.95 5.12
CA GLU A 82 -8.60 9.55 4.52
C GLU A 82 -8.79 10.21 3.13
N GLU A 83 -8.57 11.52 3.05
CA GLU A 83 -8.71 12.28 1.81
C GLU A 83 -7.79 11.76 0.70
N ILE A 84 -6.49 11.55 1.00
CA ILE A 84 -5.54 11.07 0.01
C ILE A 84 -5.87 9.64 -0.45
N ALA A 85 -6.37 8.79 0.45
CA ALA A 85 -6.77 7.43 0.10
C ALA A 85 -7.99 7.41 -0.82
N LEU A 86 -9.04 8.16 -0.49
CA LEU A 86 -10.24 8.28 -1.32
C LEU A 86 -9.92 8.88 -2.68
N LYS A 87 -9.18 9.98 -2.71
CA LYS A 87 -8.78 10.64 -3.95
C LYS A 87 -7.96 9.73 -4.86
N SER A 88 -7.01 8.98 -4.30
CA SER A 88 -6.18 8.05 -5.07
C SER A 88 -7.02 6.92 -5.70
N THR A 89 -7.99 6.38 -4.97
CA THR A 89 -8.90 5.34 -5.46
C THR A 89 -9.82 5.88 -6.56
N THR A 90 -10.36 7.08 -6.36
CA THR A 90 -11.28 7.74 -7.31
C THR A 90 -10.59 8.08 -8.63
N VAL A 91 -9.38 8.66 -8.59
CA VAL A 91 -8.62 9.04 -9.80
C VAL A 91 -8.29 7.82 -10.67
N LEU A 92 -8.11 6.66 -10.05
CA LEU A 92 -7.86 5.40 -10.77
C LEU A 92 -9.16 4.68 -11.19
N GLY A 93 -10.33 5.23 -10.88
CA GLY A 93 -11.63 4.64 -11.23
C GLY A 93 -11.91 3.31 -10.55
N LEU A 94 -11.36 3.09 -9.35
CA LEU A 94 -11.48 1.83 -8.64
C LEU A 94 -12.67 1.84 -7.68
N ASP A 95 -13.44 0.77 -7.67
CA ASP A 95 -14.55 0.57 -6.73
C ASP A 95 -14.07 0.18 -5.34
N TYR A 96 -12.92 -0.45 -5.25
CA TYR A 96 -12.24 -0.74 -3.99
C TYR A 96 -10.72 -0.84 -4.23
N ALA A 97 -9.96 -0.56 -3.20
CA ALA A 97 -8.51 -0.63 -3.26
C ALA A 97 -7.88 -0.86 -1.88
N GLY A 98 -6.70 -1.46 -1.90
CA GLY A 98 -5.77 -1.44 -0.76
C GLY A 98 -4.60 -0.53 -1.09
N LEU A 99 -4.42 0.54 -0.32
CA LEU A 99 -3.33 1.48 -0.51
C LEU A 99 -2.20 1.20 0.46
N ASP A 100 -0.97 1.32 -0.03
CA ASP A 100 0.24 1.37 0.78
C ASP A 100 0.70 2.82 0.88
N VAL A 101 0.62 3.37 2.09
CA VAL A 101 0.93 4.77 2.39
C VAL A 101 2.05 4.82 3.42
N VAL A 102 2.93 5.78 3.31
CA VAL A 102 3.99 6.04 4.29
C VAL A 102 3.91 7.45 4.85
N GLU A 103 4.27 7.58 6.11
CA GLU A 103 4.57 8.85 6.74
C GLU A 103 5.97 9.26 6.28
N ASP A 104 6.07 10.33 5.49
CA ASP A 104 7.37 10.86 5.06
C ASP A 104 8.00 11.63 6.21
N LEU A 105 9.26 11.33 6.56
CA LEU A 105 9.97 12.08 7.60
C LEU A 105 10.21 13.54 7.21
N ASP A 106 10.17 13.86 5.92
CA ASP A 106 10.23 15.24 5.42
C ASP A 106 8.83 15.92 5.43
N GLY A 107 7.79 15.21 5.88
CA GLY A 107 6.43 15.70 6.13
C GLY A 107 5.36 15.12 5.22
N GLY A 108 4.19 14.89 5.83
CA GLY A 108 2.98 14.41 5.16
C GLY A 108 2.98 12.93 4.80
N TYR A 109 2.00 12.53 4.01
CA TYR A 109 1.85 11.17 3.51
C TYR A 109 2.30 11.05 2.07
N LYS A 110 2.85 9.87 1.70
CA LYS A 110 3.13 9.48 0.32
C LYS A 110 2.45 8.16 0.03
N VAL A 111 1.67 8.10 -1.03
CA VAL A 111 1.09 6.85 -1.56
C VAL A 111 2.18 6.13 -2.34
N LEU A 112 2.53 4.93 -1.93
CA LEU A 112 3.52 4.10 -2.60
C LEU A 112 2.88 3.23 -3.68
N GLU A 113 1.70 2.68 -3.38
CA GLU A 113 1.01 1.72 -4.23
C GLU A 113 -0.51 1.78 -3.99
N VAL A 114 -1.28 1.58 -5.07
CA VAL A 114 -2.72 1.37 -5.03
C VAL A 114 -3.03 0.04 -5.70
N ASN A 115 -3.49 -0.92 -4.90
CA ASN A 115 -3.80 -2.27 -5.35
C ASN A 115 -5.30 -2.41 -5.65
N ALA A 116 -5.66 -2.70 -6.90
CA ALA A 116 -7.05 -2.95 -7.32
C ALA A 116 -7.60 -4.32 -6.85
N ALA A 117 -6.71 -5.28 -6.54
CA ALA A 117 -7.07 -6.59 -6.02
C ALA A 117 -6.24 -6.91 -4.76
N PRO A 118 -6.44 -6.16 -3.68
CA PRO A 118 -5.62 -6.29 -2.48
C PRO A 118 -5.90 -7.60 -1.75
N LEU A 119 -4.85 -8.25 -1.29
CA LEU A 119 -4.98 -9.31 -0.29
C LEU A 119 -5.32 -8.71 1.06
N TRP A 120 -6.31 -9.24 1.77
CA TRP A 120 -6.80 -8.69 3.03
C TRP A 120 -6.74 -9.61 4.24
N LYS A 121 -6.10 -10.78 4.14
CA LYS A 121 -6.00 -11.71 5.27
C LYS A 121 -5.42 -11.03 6.52
N GLY A 122 -4.27 -10.36 6.39
CA GLY A 122 -3.64 -9.67 7.52
C GLY A 122 -4.45 -8.47 8.02
N PHE A 123 -5.11 -7.75 7.13
CA PHE A 123 -6.03 -6.67 7.50
C PHE A 123 -7.22 -7.21 8.31
N TYR A 124 -7.87 -8.28 7.84
CA TYR A 124 -8.99 -8.91 8.54
C TYR A 124 -8.58 -9.45 9.92
N GLN A 125 -7.42 -10.11 10.00
CA GLN A 125 -6.89 -10.61 11.28
C GLN A 125 -6.63 -9.49 12.29
N ALA A 126 -6.16 -8.33 11.83
CA ALA A 126 -5.87 -7.19 12.70
C ALA A 126 -7.14 -6.42 13.12
N THR A 127 -8.08 -6.21 12.19
CA THR A 127 -9.23 -5.30 12.39
C THR A 127 -10.54 -5.99 12.71
N ASN A 128 -10.64 -7.29 12.44
CA ASN A 128 -11.90 -8.05 12.39
C ASN A 128 -12.94 -7.48 11.39
N VAL A 129 -12.50 -6.60 10.49
CA VAL A 129 -13.32 -6.04 9.41
C VAL A 129 -13.15 -6.90 8.16
N ASN A 130 -14.26 -7.48 7.69
CA ASN A 130 -14.24 -8.30 6.46
C ASN A 130 -14.52 -7.42 5.23
N PRO A 131 -13.52 -7.13 4.37
CA PRO A 131 -13.70 -6.29 3.20
C PRO A 131 -14.71 -6.84 2.19
N ALA A 132 -14.86 -8.16 2.06
CA ALA A 132 -15.82 -8.76 1.14
C ALA A 132 -17.26 -8.31 1.41
N LYS A 133 -17.63 -8.14 2.69
CA LYS A 133 -18.96 -7.63 3.08
C LYS A 133 -19.21 -6.24 2.48
N TYR A 134 -18.24 -5.34 2.61
CA TYR A 134 -18.36 -3.97 2.11
C TYR A 134 -18.35 -3.90 0.58
N ILE A 135 -17.51 -4.72 -0.07
CA ILE A 135 -17.45 -4.81 -1.54
C ILE A 135 -18.81 -5.29 -2.09
N ILE A 136 -19.40 -6.32 -1.51
CA ILE A 136 -20.72 -6.83 -1.94
C ILE A 136 -21.80 -5.77 -1.71
N GLN A 137 -21.80 -5.09 -0.56
CA GLN A 137 -22.75 -4.01 -0.28
C GLN A 137 -22.62 -2.87 -1.30
N HIS A 138 -21.39 -2.47 -1.63
CA HIS A 138 -21.12 -1.44 -2.64
C HIS A 138 -21.63 -1.88 -4.03
N LEU A 139 -21.37 -3.12 -4.44
CA LEU A 139 -21.86 -3.67 -5.71
C LEU A 139 -23.38 -3.64 -5.79
N ILE A 140 -24.08 -4.08 -4.73
CA ILE A 140 -25.55 -4.05 -4.68
C ILE A 140 -26.08 -2.62 -4.80
N GLN A 141 -25.42 -1.66 -4.17
CA GLN A 141 -25.81 -0.24 -4.28
C GLN A 141 -25.63 0.31 -5.71
N LYS A 142 -24.55 -0.08 -6.40
CA LYS A 142 -24.33 0.31 -7.81
C LYS A 142 -25.35 -0.27 -8.77
N LEU A 143 -25.81 -1.50 -8.53
CA LEU A 143 -26.81 -2.16 -9.39
C LEU A 143 -28.23 -1.60 -9.21
N LYS A 144 -28.48 -0.83 -8.14
CA LYS A 144 -29.77 -0.20 -7.87
C LYS A 144 -29.89 1.23 -8.44
N LYS A 145 -28.78 1.77 -8.95
CA LYS A 145 -28.74 3.08 -9.64
C LYS A 145 -28.89 2.90 -11.14
#